data_fabd71e71c1d993c5ff828b6f3ba6b60
#
_entry.id   fabd71e71c1d993c5ff828b6f3ba6b60
#
_cell.length_a   1.000
_cell.length_b   1.000
_cell.length_c   1.000
_cell.angle_alpha   90.00
_cell.angle_beta   90.00
_cell.angle_gamma   90.00
#
_symmetry.space_group_name_H-M   'P 1'
#
loop_
_entity.id
_entity.type
_entity.pdbx_description
1 polymer ?
#
loop_
_entity_poly.entity_id
_entity_poly.type
_entity_poly.pdbx_seq_one_letter_code
_entity_poly.pdbx_strand_id
1 'polypeptide(L)'
;QHSAGSGKSNSIAWTAYRLASLHDANDISVFSSVIVVTDRTVLDAQLQETISGFDHTIGAVETIDDKKNSKNLRDAINNGARIIVTTLQKFPVIYQEVDKVAGRNFAIIVDEAHSSQTGSSAMKLKATLADTEAALREYAEIEGKAEDEIDRNDKLVQEMLTHGKHPNLSFFAFTATPKPATLEMFGSQWTDGSFHPFHIYSMRQAIEEGFILDVLQNYMTYSICFKIAKDTPEN
;
A
#
# COMPACT_ATOMS: atom_id res chain seq x y z
N GLN A 1 2.05 6.97 -10.31
CA GLN A 1 2.14 8.31 -9.71
C GLN A 1 0.79 9.02 -9.82
N HIS A 2 0.34 9.69 -8.75
CA HIS A 2 -0.96 10.38 -8.72
C HIS A 2 -0.81 11.69 -7.96
N SER A 3 -1.11 12.83 -8.58
CA SER A 3 -0.89 14.14 -7.99
C SER A 3 -1.69 14.35 -6.69
N ALA A 4 -1.17 15.18 -5.78
CA ALA A 4 -1.87 15.51 -4.55
C ALA A 4 -3.17 16.30 -4.85
N GLY A 5 -4.22 16.08 -4.05
CA GLY A 5 -5.50 16.78 -4.18
C GLY A 5 -6.38 16.36 -5.36
N SER A 6 -5.95 15.42 -6.20
CA SER A 6 -6.64 15.04 -7.45
C SER A 6 -7.51 13.78 -7.33
N GLY A 7 -7.94 13.39 -6.12
CA GLY A 7 -8.82 12.24 -5.92
C GLY A 7 -8.09 10.90 -5.78
N LYS A 8 -6.83 10.88 -5.34
CA LYS A 8 -6.04 9.66 -5.10
C LYS A 8 -6.79 8.63 -4.25
N SER A 9 -7.51 9.05 -3.20
CA SER A 9 -8.30 8.17 -2.33
C SER A 9 -9.38 7.42 -3.11
N ASN A 10 -10.04 8.04 -4.09
CA ASN A 10 -11.02 7.38 -4.96
C ASN A 10 -10.34 6.31 -5.82
N SER A 11 -9.18 6.62 -6.40
CA SER A 11 -8.42 5.66 -7.21
C SER A 11 -7.96 4.46 -6.40
N ILE A 12 -7.55 4.67 -5.14
CA ILE A 12 -7.22 3.60 -4.20
C ILE A 12 -8.45 2.74 -3.91
N ALA A 13 -9.60 3.37 -3.59
CA ALA A 13 -10.84 2.65 -3.31
C ALA A 13 -11.28 1.80 -4.51
N TRP A 14 -11.35 2.36 -5.70
CA TRP A 14 -11.71 1.62 -6.92
C TRP A 14 -10.74 0.46 -7.20
N THR A 15 -9.44 0.67 -7.01
CA THR A 15 -8.44 -0.39 -7.17
C THR A 15 -8.67 -1.50 -6.15
N ALA A 16 -8.95 -1.17 -4.88
CA ALA A 16 -9.21 -2.15 -3.83
C ALA A 16 -10.43 -3.04 -4.17
N TYR A 17 -11.53 -2.43 -4.59
CA TYR A 17 -12.72 -3.20 -4.99
C TYR A 17 -12.51 -4.04 -6.24
N ARG A 18 -11.82 -3.51 -7.25
CA ARG A 18 -11.48 -4.27 -8.47
C ARG A 18 -10.62 -5.47 -8.14
N LEU A 19 -9.60 -5.33 -7.31
CA LEU A 19 -8.74 -6.44 -6.90
C LEU A 19 -9.50 -7.44 -6.03
N ALA A 20 -10.36 -6.98 -5.11
CA ALA A 20 -11.18 -7.84 -4.28
C ALA A 20 -12.20 -8.66 -5.09
N SER A 21 -12.66 -8.15 -6.23
CA SER A 21 -13.59 -8.84 -7.14
C SER A 21 -12.90 -9.53 -8.33
N LEU A 22 -11.57 -9.56 -8.37
CA LEU A 22 -10.83 -10.16 -9.48
C LEU A 22 -10.86 -11.69 -9.38
N HIS A 23 -11.31 -12.34 -10.45
CA HIS A 23 -11.33 -13.79 -10.60
C HIS A 23 -10.49 -14.22 -11.80
N ASP A 24 -9.97 -15.41 -11.74
CA ASP A 24 -9.26 -16.03 -12.85
C ASP A 24 -10.23 -16.63 -13.89
N ALA A 25 -9.69 -17.28 -14.92
CA ALA A 25 -10.48 -17.90 -15.98
C ALA A 25 -11.37 -19.07 -15.49
N ASN A 26 -11.14 -19.60 -14.30
CA ASN A 26 -11.90 -20.67 -13.66
C ASN A 26 -12.90 -20.12 -12.62
N ASP A 27 -13.12 -18.81 -12.59
CA ASP A 27 -13.96 -18.12 -11.60
C ASP A 27 -13.47 -18.28 -10.15
N ILE A 28 -12.14 -18.45 -9.97
CA ILE A 28 -11.50 -18.51 -8.67
C ILE A 28 -10.97 -17.12 -8.33
N SER A 29 -11.25 -16.64 -7.11
CA SER A 29 -10.75 -15.36 -6.63
C SER A 29 -9.23 -15.32 -6.64
N VAL A 30 -8.64 -14.32 -7.34
CA VAL A 30 -7.18 -14.16 -7.47
C VAL A 30 -6.57 -13.79 -6.12
N PHE A 31 -7.23 -12.91 -5.36
CA PHE A 31 -6.77 -12.48 -4.04
C PHE A 31 -7.73 -12.90 -2.95
N SER A 32 -7.19 -13.46 -1.88
CA SER A 32 -7.95 -13.82 -0.69
C SER A 32 -8.37 -12.59 0.11
N SER A 33 -7.49 -11.59 0.19
CA SER A 33 -7.76 -10.30 0.80
C SER A 33 -6.97 -9.18 0.10
N VAL A 34 -7.55 -7.99 0.08
CA VAL A 34 -6.89 -6.76 -0.35
C VAL A 34 -6.63 -5.91 0.89
N ILE A 35 -5.38 -5.54 1.13
CA ILE A 35 -4.97 -4.78 2.32
C ILE A 35 -4.53 -3.40 1.88
N VAL A 36 -5.27 -2.37 2.27
CA VAL A 36 -4.92 -0.97 2.06
C VAL A 36 -4.14 -0.46 3.26
N VAL A 37 -2.89 -0.07 3.02
CA VAL A 37 -1.94 0.32 4.06
C VAL A 37 -1.56 1.79 3.89
N THR A 38 -1.70 2.57 4.94
CA THR A 38 -1.20 3.94 5.03
C THR A 38 -0.06 4.03 6.04
N ASP A 39 0.91 4.92 5.76
CA ASP A 39 2.04 5.16 6.67
C ASP A 39 1.70 6.12 7.82
N ARG A 40 0.56 6.79 7.75
CA ARG A 40 0.11 7.70 8.81
C ARG A 40 -0.20 6.94 10.09
N THR A 41 0.18 7.50 11.23
CA THR A 41 -0.15 6.95 12.54
C THR A 41 -1.66 6.93 12.80
N VAL A 42 -2.37 7.90 12.23
CA VAL A 42 -3.83 8.00 12.23
C VAL A 42 -4.32 7.69 10.83
N LEU A 43 -5.22 6.73 10.71
CA LEU A 43 -5.89 6.44 9.45
C LEU A 43 -6.58 7.70 8.92
N ASP A 44 -6.33 8.02 7.67
CA ASP A 44 -6.99 9.13 7.01
C ASP A 44 -8.51 8.86 6.96
N ALA A 45 -9.28 9.65 7.69
CA ALA A 45 -10.73 9.51 7.76
C ALA A 45 -11.37 9.59 6.37
N GLN A 46 -10.83 10.41 5.48
CA GLN A 46 -11.31 10.55 4.10
C GLN A 46 -11.08 9.26 3.30
N LEU A 47 -9.94 8.61 3.46
CA LEU A 47 -9.66 7.34 2.78
C LEU A 47 -10.59 6.23 3.29
N GLN A 48 -10.82 6.16 4.61
CA GLN A 48 -11.75 5.21 5.22
C GLN A 48 -13.18 5.43 4.72
N GLU A 49 -13.66 6.68 4.76
CA GLU A 49 -14.99 7.05 4.32
C GLU A 49 -15.17 6.75 2.82
N THR A 50 -14.17 7.06 2.01
CA THR A 50 -14.19 6.76 0.57
C THR A 50 -14.28 5.25 0.33
N ILE A 51 -13.47 4.44 0.99
CA ILE A 51 -13.49 2.99 0.81
C ILE A 51 -14.81 2.41 1.33
N SER A 52 -15.25 2.79 2.52
CA SER A 52 -16.50 2.28 3.11
C SER A 52 -17.74 2.76 2.34
N GLY A 53 -17.68 3.92 1.70
CA GLY A 53 -18.79 4.48 0.90
C GLY A 53 -19.13 3.66 -0.36
N PHE A 54 -18.21 2.83 -0.84
CA PHE A 54 -18.45 1.90 -1.94
C PHE A 54 -19.00 0.53 -1.47
N ASP A 55 -19.07 0.29 -0.16
CA ASP A 55 -19.48 -0.99 0.38
C ASP A 55 -21.00 -1.13 0.34
N HIS A 56 -21.49 -1.96 -0.57
CA HIS A 56 -22.89 -2.38 -0.64
C HIS A 56 -23.14 -3.73 0.05
N THR A 57 -22.08 -4.38 0.51
CA THR A 57 -22.15 -5.69 1.19
C THR A 57 -21.63 -5.56 2.61
N ILE A 58 -22.52 -5.71 3.59
CA ILE A 58 -22.15 -5.59 5.01
C ILE A 58 -21.01 -6.57 5.35
N GLY A 59 -19.91 -6.05 5.87
CA GLY A 59 -18.75 -6.83 6.30
C GLY A 59 -17.71 -7.11 5.22
N ALA A 60 -17.84 -6.56 4.01
CA ALA A 60 -16.80 -6.68 2.98
C ALA A 60 -15.54 -5.87 3.31
N VAL A 61 -15.69 -4.75 4.00
CA VAL A 61 -14.59 -3.87 4.43
C VAL A 61 -14.41 -3.92 5.94
N GLU A 62 -13.20 -4.24 6.39
CA GLU A 62 -12.80 -4.19 7.78
C GLU A 62 -11.78 -3.05 7.98
N THR A 63 -12.19 -2.00 8.67
CA THR A 63 -11.32 -0.86 9.00
C THR A 63 -10.70 -1.06 10.37
N ILE A 64 -9.37 -1.05 10.45
CA ILE A 64 -8.58 -1.18 11.68
C ILE A 64 -8.04 0.21 12.05
N ASP A 65 -8.91 1.07 12.55
CA ASP A 65 -8.63 2.44 12.99
C ASP A 65 -7.88 2.50 14.35
N ASP A 66 -7.75 3.68 14.92
CA ASP A 66 -7.03 3.89 16.18
C ASP A 66 -7.74 3.29 17.39
N LYS A 67 -9.05 3.01 17.29
CA LYS A 67 -9.84 2.35 18.34
C LYS A 67 -9.64 0.85 18.34
N LYS A 68 -9.17 0.28 17.23
CA LYS A 68 -8.87 -1.13 17.05
C LYS A 68 -7.37 -1.36 17.18
N ASN A 69 -6.99 -2.42 17.84
CA ASN A 69 -5.59 -2.79 18.05
C ASN A 69 -5.09 -3.78 16.99
N SER A 70 -3.82 -4.16 17.09
CA SER A 70 -3.19 -5.13 16.19
C SER A 70 -3.86 -6.50 16.21
N LYS A 71 -4.48 -6.90 17.34
CA LYS A 71 -5.24 -8.13 17.43
C LYS A 71 -6.45 -8.14 16.50
N ASN A 72 -7.15 -7.02 16.36
CA ASN A 72 -8.26 -6.90 15.40
C ASN A 72 -7.76 -7.07 13.96
N LEU A 73 -6.58 -6.54 13.62
CA LEU A 73 -5.96 -6.75 12.31
C LEU A 73 -5.64 -8.23 12.06
N ARG A 74 -5.05 -8.92 13.04
CA ARG A 74 -4.79 -10.36 12.96
C ARG A 74 -6.08 -11.14 12.72
N ASP A 75 -7.12 -10.84 13.50
CA ASP A 75 -8.40 -11.53 13.40
C ASP A 75 -9.07 -11.26 12.04
N ALA A 76 -8.99 -10.04 11.50
CA ALA A 76 -9.48 -9.71 10.16
C ALA A 76 -8.74 -10.51 9.07
N ILE A 77 -7.42 -10.63 9.15
CA ILE A 77 -6.61 -11.42 8.21
C ILE A 77 -6.99 -12.91 8.33
N ASN A 78 -7.02 -13.47 9.54
CA ASN A 78 -7.31 -14.87 9.77
C ASN A 78 -8.74 -15.25 9.35
N ASN A 79 -9.72 -14.37 9.53
CA ASN A 79 -11.11 -14.56 9.11
C ASN A 79 -11.34 -14.33 7.61
N GLY A 80 -10.35 -13.84 6.88
CA GLY A 80 -10.43 -13.66 5.43
C GLY A 80 -11.30 -12.48 5.01
N ALA A 81 -11.25 -11.36 5.75
CA ALA A 81 -11.92 -10.13 5.33
C ALA A 81 -11.45 -9.73 3.92
N ARG A 82 -12.41 -9.35 3.07
CA ARG A 82 -12.13 -9.11 1.64
C ARG A 82 -11.28 -7.88 1.42
N ILE A 83 -11.58 -6.78 2.11
CA ILE A 83 -10.79 -5.53 2.09
C ILE A 83 -10.49 -5.16 3.53
N ILE A 84 -9.22 -4.91 3.83
CA ILE A 84 -8.75 -4.49 5.14
C ILE A 84 -8.06 -3.14 4.99
N VAL A 85 -8.51 -2.14 5.75
CA VAL A 85 -7.87 -0.81 5.77
C VAL A 85 -7.15 -0.64 7.10
N THR A 86 -5.84 -0.36 7.07
CA THR A 86 -5.03 -0.32 8.28
C THR A 86 -3.81 0.59 8.14
N THR A 87 -3.10 0.81 9.23
CA THR A 87 -1.81 1.50 9.25
C THR A 87 -0.65 0.52 9.28
N LEU A 88 0.48 0.92 8.70
CA LEU A 88 1.68 0.08 8.63
C LEU A 88 2.22 -0.29 10.01
N GLN A 89 2.03 0.60 11.00
CA GLN A 89 2.55 0.43 12.37
C GLN A 89 1.91 -0.73 13.13
N LYS A 90 0.78 -1.25 12.69
CA LYS A 90 0.10 -2.37 13.36
C LYS A 90 0.71 -3.74 13.06
N PHE A 91 1.44 -3.89 11.98
CA PHE A 91 2.05 -5.15 11.57
C PHE A 91 3.16 -5.68 12.50
N PRO A 92 4.06 -4.83 13.06
CA PRO A 92 5.13 -5.33 13.93
C PRO A 92 4.67 -6.17 15.12
N VAL A 93 3.42 -5.95 15.56
CA VAL A 93 2.88 -6.64 16.77
C VAL A 93 2.34 -8.02 16.44
N ILE A 94 1.90 -8.25 15.20
CA ILE A 94 1.17 -9.47 14.83
C ILE A 94 1.92 -10.40 13.88
N TYR A 95 3.14 -10.02 13.46
CA TYR A 95 3.83 -10.73 12.39
C TYR A 95 4.11 -12.23 12.66
N GLN A 96 4.04 -12.65 13.91
CA GLN A 96 4.17 -14.07 14.32
C GLN A 96 2.84 -14.74 14.66
N GLU A 97 1.73 -13.99 14.64
CA GLU A 97 0.41 -14.46 15.12
C GLU A 97 -0.60 -14.70 13.98
N VAL A 98 -0.22 -14.49 12.72
CA VAL A 98 -1.10 -14.75 11.57
C VAL A 98 -0.87 -16.17 11.08
N ASP A 99 -1.83 -17.04 11.37
CA ASP A 99 -1.66 -18.49 11.21
C ASP A 99 -2.12 -19.03 9.83
N LYS A 100 -2.87 -18.24 9.06
CA LYS A 100 -3.59 -18.78 7.89
C LYS A 100 -3.20 -18.05 6.60
N VAL A 101 -1.91 -18.01 6.28
CA VAL A 101 -1.42 -17.36 5.04
C VAL A 101 -1.05 -18.35 3.94
N ALA A 102 -0.77 -19.60 4.27
CA ALA A 102 -0.40 -20.64 3.30
C ALA A 102 -1.50 -20.82 2.25
N GLY A 103 -1.14 -20.78 0.98
CA GLY A 103 -2.05 -20.90 -0.15
C GLY A 103 -3.00 -19.70 -0.35
N ARG A 104 -2.78 -18.58 0.36
CA ARG A 104 -3.56 -17.35 0.20
C ARG A 104 -2.76 -16.26 -0.49
N ASN A 105 -3.38 -15.60 -1.45
CA ASN A 105 -2.80 -14.47 -2.15
C ASN A 105 -3.34 -13.14 -1.59
N PHE A 106 -2.44 -12.18 -1.42
CA PHE A 106 -2.77 -10.86 -0.90
C PHE A 106 -2.40 -9.78 -1.91
N ALA A 107 -3.33 -8.85 -2.15
CA ALA A 107 -3.02 -7.59 -2.81
C ALA A 107 -2.78 -6.52 -1.74
N ILE A 108 -1.67 -5.81 -1.81
CA ILE A 108 -1.29 -4.79 -0.84
C ILE A 108 -1.24 -3.46 -1.57
N ILE A 109 -2.16 -2.56 -1.24
CA ILE A 109 -2.19 -1.21 -1.75
C ILE A 109 -1.52 -0.29 -0.73
N VAL A 110 -0.46 0.39 -1.13
CA VAL A 110 0.30 1.29 -0.26
C VAL A 110 0.03 2.73 -0.66
N ASP A 111 -0.58 3.48 0.25
CA ASP A 111 -0.71 4.93 0.11
C ASP A 111 0.55 5.62 0.63
N GLU A 112 0.94 6.72 -0.04
CA GLU A 112 2.16 7.50 0.25
C GLU A 112 3.44 6.64 0.24
N ALA A 113 3.59 5.79 -0.77
CA ALA A 113 4.67 4.81 -0.89
C ALA A 113 6.10 5.39 -0.85
N HIS A 114 6.26 6.71 -0.90
CA HIS A 114 7.57 7.37 -0.83
C HIS A 114 8.20 7.34 0.57
N SER A 115 7.43 7.07 1.64
CA SER A 115 7.89 7.11 3.03
C SER A 115 7.97 5.73 3.70
N SER A 116 7.15 4.76 3.27
CA SER A 116 6.80 3.60 4.08
C SER A 116 7.54 2.29 3.76
N GLN A 117 8.27 2.19 2.63
CA GLN A 117 8.71 0.88 2.13
C GLN A 117 10.08 0.40 2.62
N THR A 118 10.86 1.23 3.31
CA THR A 118 12.22 0.89 3.77
C THR A 118 12.33 0.65 5.28
N GLY A 119 11.23 0.80 6.02
CA GLY A 119 11.23 0.68 7.47
C GLY A 119 10.99 -0.76 7.98
N SER A 120 11.36 -1.00 9.24
CA SER A 120 11.14 -2.28 9.92
C SER A 120 9.68 -2.76 9.89
N SER A 121 8.71 -1.83 9.84
CA SER A 121 7.29 -2.13 9.74
C SER A 121 6.89 -2.69 8.38
N ALA A 122 7.49 -2.21 7.28
CA ALA A 122 7.26 -2.74 5.94
C ALA A 122 7.83 -4.17 5.80
N MET A 123 9.00 -4.43 6.39
CA MET A 123 9.57 -5.78 6.44
C MET A 123 8.66 -6.74 7.22
N LYS A 124 8.12 -6.30 8.34
CA LYS A 124 7.20 -7.11 9.14
C LYS A 124 5.85 -7.32 8.48
N LEU A 125 5.35 -6.36 7.69
CA LEU A 125 4.18 -6.57 6.82
C LEU A 125 4.43 -7.72 5.85
N LYS A 126 5.57 -7.71 5.16
CA LYS A 126 5.93 -8.81 4.25
C LYS A 126 6.04 -10.13 5.01
N ALA A 127 6.75 -10.17 6.12
CA ALA A 127 6.91 -11.38 6.94
C ALA A 127 5.58 -11.91 7.50
N THR A 128 4.61 -11.02 7.79
CA THR A 128 3.27 -11.41 8.26
C THR A 128 2.43 -12.10 7.18
N LEU A 129 2.52 -11.64 5.95
CA LEU A 129 1.64 -12.06 4.86
C LEU A 129 2.31 -12.99 3.85
N ALA A 130 3.63 -13.13 3.89
CA ALA A 130 4.36 -13.99 2.99
C ALA A 130 4.08 -15.46 3.28
N ASP A 131 3.93 -16.24 2.23
CA ASP A 131 3.97 -17.69 2.31
C ASP A 131 5.43 -18.14 2.44
N THR A 132 5.91 -18.21 3.67
CA THR A 132 7.31 -18.56 3.98
C THR A 132 7.65 -20.00 3.61
N GLU A 133 6.68 -20.90 3.59
CA GLU A 133 6.86 -22.29 3.18
C GLU A 133 7.12 -22.37 1.68
N ALA A 134 6.34 -21.63 0.86
CA ALA A 134 6.56 -21.56 -0.58
C ALA A 134 7.92 -20.93 -0.93
N ALA A 135 8.31 -19.86 -0.24
CA ALA A 135 9.61 -19.21 -0.42
C ALA A 135 10.78 -20.11 -0.05
N LEU A 136 10.64 -20.92 1.01
CA LEU A 136 11.66 -21.91 1.41
C LEU A 136 11.80 -23.04 0.38
N ARG A 137 10.69 -23.51 -0.21
CA ARG A 137 10.73 -24.53 -1.27
C ARG A 137 11.47 -24.00 -2.50
N GLU A 138 11.13 -22.80 -2.96
CA GLU A 138 11.81 -22.17 -4.09
C GLU A 138 13.31 -22.01 -3.83
N TYR A 139 13.70 -21.62 -2.61
CA TYR A 139 15.10 -21.53 -2.21
C TYR A 139 15.79 -22.90 -2.17
N ALA A 140 15.13 -23.91 -1.64
CA ALA A 140 15.63 -25.30 -1.61
C ALA A 140 15.92 -25.84 -3.01
N GLU A 141 14.98 -25.59 -3.96
CA GLU A 141 15.14 -25.97 -5.36
C GLU A 141 16.33 -25.26 -6.02
N ILE A 142 16.53 -23.97 -5.78
CA ILE A 142 17.66 -23.19 -6.31
C ILE A 142 19.00 -23.71 -5.78
N GLU A 143 19.06 -24.02 -4.48
CA GLU A 143 20.27 -24.53 -3.81
C GLU A 143 20.50 -26.03 -4.01
N GLY A 144 19.50 -26.74 -4.56
CA GLY A 144 19.57 -28.21 -4.73
C GLY A 144 19.60 -28.98 -3.43
N LYS A 145 19.01 -28.45 -2.36
CA LYS A 145 18.91 -29.02 -1.01
C LYS A 145 17.48 -29.47 -0.71
N ALA A 146 17.34 -30.39 0.23
CA ALA A 146 16.03 -30.71 0.79
C ALA A 146 15.55 -29.61 1.77
N GLU A 147 14.25 -29.37 1.87
CA GLU A 147 13.67 -28.31 2.72
C GLU A 147 14.08 -28.42 4.19
N ASP A 148 14.27 -29.63 4.69
CA ASP A 148 14.68 -29.95 6.07
C ASP A 148 16.18 -29.71 6.33
N GLU A 149 16.98 -29.57 5.28
CA GLU A 149 18.40 -29.23 5.35
C GLU A 149 18.68 -27.72 5.43
N ILE A 150 17.64 -26.88 5.29
CA ILE A 150 17.76 -25.42 5.31
C ILE A 150 17.64 -24.92 6.75
N ASP A 151 18.70 -24.30 7.26
CA ASP A 151 18.66 -23.61 8.55
C ASP A 151 17.82 -22.32 8.43
N ARG A 152 16.59 -22.36 8.95
CA ARG A 152 15.67 -21.21 8.99
C ARG A 152 16.20 -20.03 9.79
N ASN A 153 17.21 -20.23 10.64
CA ASN A 153 17.84 -19.17 11.42
C ASN A 153 19.07 -18.56 10.73
N ASP A 154 19.45 -19.10 9.57
CA ASP A 154 20.51 -18.50 8.77
C ASP A 154 20.10 -17.06 8.39
N LYS A 155 21.03 -16.11 8.61
CA LYS A 155 20.79 -14.70 8.28
C LYS A 155 20.42 -14.49 6.81
N LEU A 156 21.01 -15.28 5.90
CA LEU A 156 20.70 -15.21 4.48
C LEU A 156 19.26 -15.66 4.20
N VAL A 157 18.82 -16.74 4.82
CA VAL A 157 17.44 -17.24 4.70
C VAL A 157 16.46 -16.22 5.30
N GLN A 158 16.77 -15.65 6.45
CA GLN A 158 15.95 -14.59 7.06
C GLN A 158 15.88 -13.33 6.19
N GLU A 159 16.98 -12.96 5.55
CA GLU A 159 17.03 -11.81 4.66
C GLU A 159 16.22 -12.06 3.37
N MET A 160 16.26 -13.27 2.83
CA MET A 160 15.42 -13.66 1.70
C MET A 160 13.93 -13.67 2.05
N LEU A 161 13.56 -14.23 3.21
CA LEU A 161 12.17 -14.26 3.67
C LEU A 161 11.59 -12.85 3.89
N THR A 162 12.43 -11.88 4.26
CA THR A 162 12.01 -10.50 4.52
C THR A 162 12.11 -9.58 3.31
N HIS A 163 13.10 -9.77 2.45
CA HIS A 163 13.39 -8.88 1.30
C HIS A 163 13.07 -9.51 -0.05
N GLY A 164 12.88 -10.84 -0.13
CA GLY A 164 12.60 -11.58 -1.36
C GLY A 164 11.28 -11.20 -2.04
N LYS A 165 11.12 -11.63 -3.28
CA LYS A 165 9.84 -11.61 -3.97
C LYS A 165 9.00 -12.77 -3.41
N HIS A 166 7.85 -12.47 -2.84
CA HIS A 166 6.92 -13.49 -2.36
C HIS A 166 5.83 -13.71 -3.40
N PRO A 167 5.67 -14.93 -3.91
CA PRO A 167 4.74 -15.21 -5.02
C PRO A 167 3.28 -14.93 -4.65
N ASN A 168 2.94 -15.00 -3.36
CA ASN A 168 1.60 -14.73 -2.86
C ASN A 168 1.33 -13.25 -2.53
N LEU A 169 2.29 -12.34 -2.74
CA LEU A 169 2.12 -10.91 -2.45
C LEU A 169 2.23 -10.07 -3.73
N SER A 170 1.21 -9.27 -3.99
CA SER A 170 1.19 -8.28 -5.06
C SER A 170 1.07 -6.87 -4.49
N PHE A 171 2.01 -5.98 -4.85
CA PHE A 171 2.08 -4.64 -4.32
C PHE A 171 1.64 -3.59 -5.35
N PHE A 172 0.78 -2.67 -4.92
CA PHE A 172 0.28 -1.55 -5.69
C PHE A 172 0.57 -0.25 -4.92
N ALA A 173 1.43 0.59 -5.46
CA ALA A 173 1.92 1.78 -4.78
C ALA A 173 1.30 3.06 -5.35
N PHE A 174 0.75 3.90 -4.48
CA PHE A 174 0.24 5.23 -4.81
C PHE A 174 1.09 6.29 -4.13
N THR A 175 1.53 7.29 -4.87
CA THR A 175 2.25 8.44 -4.33
C THR A 175 2.19 9.64 -5.27
N ALA A 176 2.18 10.85 -4.73
CA ALA A 176 2.29 12.07 -5.52
C ALA A 176 3.74 12.33 -5.96
N THR A 177 4.70 11.98 -5.12
CA THR A 177 6.12 12.32 -5.28
C THR A 177 7.00 11.08 -5.13
N PRO A 178 7.08 10.21 -6.17
CA PRO A 178 7.93 9.03 -6.10
C PRO A 178 9.40 9.42 -6.00
N LYS A 179 10.11 8.79 -5.06
CA LYS A 179 11.57 8.87 -4.96
C LYS A 179 12.21 7.85 -5.93
N PRO A 180 13.49 8.01 -6.30
CA PRO A 180 14.18 7.01 -7.15
C PRO A 180 14.03 5.58 -6.65
N ALA A 181 14.24 5.33 -5.36
CA ALA A 181 14.05 4.01 -4.75
C ALA A 181 12.60 3.48 -4.85
N THR A 182 11.59 4.36 -4.82
CA THR A 182 10.19 3.97 -5.03
C THR A 182 9.96 3.55 -6.49
N LEU A 183 10.55 4.26 -7.44
CA LEU A 183 10.48 3.92 -8.87
C LEU A 183 11.22 2.62 -9.18
N GLU A 184 12.38 2.40 -8.58
CA GLU A 184 13.13 1.16 -8.71
C GLU A 184 12.34 -0.05 -8.19
N MET A 185 11.61 0.11 -7.09
CA MET A 185 10.83 -0.95 -6.46
C MET A 185 9.49 -1.24 -7.17
N PHE A 186 8.79 -0.21 -7.65
CA PHE A 186 7.41 -0.32 -8.15
C PHE A 186 7.24 0.14 -9.61
N GLY A 187 8.24 0.74 -10.19
CA GLY A 187 8.21 1.25 -11.55
C GLY A 187 8.50 0.19 -12.60
N SER A 188 8.32 0.58 -13.86
CA SER A 188 8.72 -0.21 -15.01
C SER A 188 10.09 0.24 -15.49
N GLN A 189 11.02 -0.70 -15.68
CA GLN A 189 12.32 -0.39 -16.23
C GLN A 189 12.22 -0.20 -17.76
N TRP A 190 12.77 0.90 -18.26
CA TRP A 190 12.84 1.21 -19.68
C TRP A 190 14.15 0.69 -20.31
N THR A 191 14.23 0.73 -21.63
CA THR A 191 15.37 0.24 -22.40
C THR A 191 16.69 0.99 -22.12
N ASP A 192 16.61 2.22 -21.63
CA ASP A 192 17.76 3.03 -21.20
C ASP A 192 18.21 2.73 -19.76
N GLY A 193 17.57 1.77 -19.08
CA GLY A 193 17.84 1.39 -17.70
C GLY A 193 17.15 2.26 -16.64
N SER A 194 16.46 3.32 -17.03
CA SER A 194 15.70 4.18 -16.10
C SER A 194 14.39 3.54 -15.65
N PHE A 195 13.93 3.92 -14.45
CA PHE A 195 12.66 3.43 -13.90
C PHE A 195 11.60 4.53 -13.97
N HIS A 196 10.43 4.18 -14.49
CA HIS A 196 9.30 5.08 -14.68
C HIS A 196 8.06 4.57 -13.93
N PRO A 197 7.17 5.46 -13.49
CA PRO A 197 5.89 5.04 -12.91
C PRO A 197 5.09 4.21 -13.93
N PHE A 198 4.42 3.16 -13.44
CA PHE A 198 3.50 2.37 -14.26
C PHE A 198 2.40 3.24 -14.88
N HIS A 199 1.88 4.20 -14.13
CA HIS A 199 0.87 5.16 -14.57
C HIS A 199 1.12 6.53 -13.94
N ILE A 200 0.87 7.60 -14.69
CA ILE A 200 1.00 8.98 -14.21
C ILE A 200 -0.32 9.71 -14.41
N TYR A 201 -0.89 10.19 -13.30
CA TYR A 201 -1.90 11.24 -13.30
C TYR A 201 -1.23 12.51 -12.79
N SER A 202 -0.80 13.36 -13.72
CA SER A 202 0.07 14.50 -13.42
C SER A 202 -0.71 15.66 -12.81
N MET A 203 -0.01 16.57 -12.13
CA MET A 203 -0.58 17.82 -11.63
C MET A 203 -1.16 18.67 -12.79
N ARG A 204 -0.45 18.74 -13.91
CA ARG A 204 -0.92 19.45 -15.09
C ARG A 204 -2.28 18.91 -15.57
N GLN A 205 -2.39 17.61 -15.72
CA GLN A 205 -3.64 16.96 -16.13
C GLN A 205 -4.76 17.24 -15.12
N ALA A 206 -4.48 17.15 -13.82
CA ALA A 206 -5.46 17.42 -12.79
C ALA A 206 -5.93 18.90 -12.77
N ILE A 207 -5.08 19.86 -13.16
CA ILE A 207 -5.46 21.26 -13.37
C ILE A 207 -6.33 21.40 -14.62
N GLU A 208 -5.92 20.82 -15.74
CA GLU A 208 -6.66 20.86 -17.00
C GLU A 208 -8.06 20.23 -16.87
N GLU A 209 -8.20 19.18 -16.06
CA GLU A 209 -9.47 18.51 -15.76
C GLU A 209 -10.27 19.18 -14.62
N GLY A 210 -9.73 20.23 -13.98
CA GLY A 210 -10.43 21.00 -12.94
C GLY A 210 -10.50 20.36 -11.56
N PHE A 211 -9.70 19.32 -11.28
CA PHE A 211 -9.63 18.70 -9.95
C PHE A 211 -8.84 19.51 -8.94
N ILE A 212 -7.84 20.26 -9.40
CA ILE A 212 -7.03 21.15 -8.56
C ILE A 212 -6.88 22.51 -9.22
N LEU A 213 -6.72 23.55 -8.40
CA LEU A 213 -6.46 24.90 -8.89
C LEU A 213 -5.03 25.02 -9.44
N ASP A 214 -4.85 25.84 -10.49
CA ASP A 214 -3.52 26.16 -10.98
C ASP A 214 -2.77 26.99 -9.89
N VAL A 215 -1.77 26.36 -9.29
CA VAL A 215 -0.99 26.94 -8.19
C VAL A 215 -0.26 28.21 -8.65
N LEU A 216 0.18 28.25 -9.93
CA LEU A 216 0.90 29.41 -10.48
C LEU A 216 -0.01 30.62 -10.70
N GLN A 217 -1.30 30.40 -10.92
CA GLN A 217 -2.30 31.47 -11.06
C GLN A 217 -2.94 31.87 -9.73
N ASN A 218 -2.92 31.00 -8.74
CA ASN A 218 -3.63 31.16 -7.47
C ASN A 218 -2.70 31.29 -6.25
N TYR A 219 -1.42 31.62 -6.44
CA TYR A 219 -0.52 31.86 -5.33
C TYR A 219 -0.45 33.35 -4.95
N MET A 220 -0.22 33.62 -3.69
CA MET A 220 0.02 34.97 -3.18
C MET A 220 1.36 35.00 -2.41
N THR A 221 2.21 35.97 -2.72
CA THR A 221 3.48 36.10 -2.01
C THR A 221 3.28 36.74 -0.62
N TYR A 222 4.12 36.41 0.36
CA TYR A 222 4.10 37.01 1.68
C TYR A 222 4.15 38.55 1.63
N SER A 223 4.90 39.13 0.68
CA SER A 223 4.99 40.59 0.52
C SER A 223 3.67 41.21 0.10
N ILE A 224 2.88 40.53 -0.74
CA ILE A 224 1.55 40.98 -1.14
C ILE A 224 0.56 40.83 0.02
N CYS A 225 0.57 39.71 0.73
CA CYS A 225 -0.26 39.52 1.91
C CYS A 225 0.03 40.59 2.99
N PHE A 226 1.30 40.88 3.22
CA PHE A 226 1.71 41.90 4.19
C PHE A 226 1.25 43.32 3.81
N LYS A 227 1.32 43.68 2.51
CA LYS A 227 0.80 44.94 2.01
C LYS A 227 -0.71 45.07 2.22
N ILE A 228 -1.47 44.01 1.83
CA ILE A 228 -2.92 43.99 2.01
C ILE A 228 -3.30 44.14 3.48
N ALA A 229 -2.61 43.42 4.40
CA ALA A 229 -2.88 43.52 5.82
C ALA A 229 -2.58 44.89 6.41
N LYS A 230 -1.54 45.59 5.89
CA LYS A 230 -1.17 46.92 6.33
C LYS A 230 -2.13 48.01 5.81
N ASP A 231 -2.67 47.82 4.61
CA ASP A 231 -3.53 48.82 3.96
C ASP A 231 -5.03 48.59 4.27
N THR A 232 -5.38 47.48 5.00
CA THR A 232 -6.75 47.26 5.46
C THR A 232 -6.99 48.01 6.75
N PRO A 233 -7.96 48.97 6.80
CA PRO A 233 -8.29 49.68 8.04
C PRO A 233 -8.79 48.69 9.10
N GLU A 234 -8.29 48.85 10.33
CA GLU A 234 -8.88 48.14 11.48
C GLU A 234 -10.33 48.61 11.65
N ASN A 235 -11.27 47.66 11.51
CA ASN A 235 -12.70 47.87 11.87
C ASN A 235 -12.88 47.67 13.36
#